data_5d34b5dedf5da73a2ed47a20e550a238
#
_entry.id   5d34b5dedf5da73a2ed47a20e550a238
#
_cell.length_a   1.000
_cell.length_b   1.000
_cell.length_c   1.000
_cell.angle_alpha   90.00
_cell.angle_beta   90.00
_cell.angle_gamma   90.00
#
_symmetry.space_group_name_H-M   'P 1'
#
loop_
_entity.id
_entity.type
_entity.pdbx_description
1 polymer ?
#
loop_
_entity_poly.entity_id
_entity_poly.type
_entity_poly.pdbx_seq_one_letter_code
_entity_poly.pdbx_strand_id
1 'polypeptide(L)'
;MATDGQIMKAGGGSRWTLLIWAGAAVLLSVPFVAMRFTSEVNWSASDFVVMGTLLALACGTIELAARRGGNVAYKLGATVAVGGSFLIVWINLAVGHEHTPYDYPFYLALLVGLVASAIARLRPKGMMAAMLATAAALIGALRLAMVHEADAEGGNLLVTAVASAAIASPFLIAAWLFRKAARP
;
A
#
# COMPACT_ATOMS: atom_id res chain seq x y z
N MET A 1 -4.62 -39.07 28.12
CA MET A 1 -4.16 -37.78 28.69
C MET A 1 -3.20 -37.12 27.68
N ALA A 2 -3.75 -36.62 26.56
CA ALA A 2 -3.00 -35.96 25.49
C ALA A 2 -3.95 -35.13 24.61
N THR A 3 -4.55 -34.06 25.15
CA THR A 3 -5.46 -33.19 24.39
C THR A 3 -5.27 -31.70 24.65
N ASP A 4 -4.30 -31.29 25.48
CA ASP A 4 -4.17 -29.87 25.87
C ASP A 4 -3.15 -29.07 25.03
N GLY A 5 -2.38 -29.69 24.18
CA GLY A 5 -1.31 -29.03 23.39
C GLY A 5 -1.75 -28.50 22.02
N GLN A 6 -2.93 -28.84 21.53
CA GLN A 6 -3.35 -28.52 20.15
C GLN A 6 -4.18 -27.22 20.06
N ILE A 7 -4.72 -26.72 21.15
CA ILE A 7 -5.67 -25.58 21.14
C ILE A 7 -4.95 -24.23 21.04
N MET A 8 -3.68 -24.15 21.42
CA MET A 8 -2.96 -22.85 21.44
C MET A 8 -2.30 -22.43 20.12
N LYS A 9 -2.25 -23.28 19.08
CA LYS A 9 -1.64 -22.94 17.79
C LYS A 9 -2.59 -22.29 16.76
N ALA A 10 -3.88 -22.32 16.97
CA ALA A 10 -4.88 -21.77 16.04
C ALA A 10 -5.13 -20.26 16.21
N GLY A 11 -4.65 -19.64 17.29
CA GLY A 11 -5.05 -18.26 17.66
C GLY A 11 -4.31 -17.13 16.96
N GLY A 12 -3.13 -17.34 16.41
CA GLY A 12 -2.29 -16.24 15.90
C GLY A 12 -2.71 -15.71 14.52
N GLY A 13 -3.17 -16.59 13.65
CA GLY A 13 -3.63 -16.21 12.29
C GLY A 13 -4.99 -15.50 12.31
N SER A 14 -5.89 -15.97 13.16
CA SER A 14 -7.25 -15.42 13.28
C SER A 14 -7.28 -13.99 13.81
N ARG A 15 -6.45 -13.65 14.79
CA ARG A 15 -6.40 -12.28 15.37
C ARG A 15 -5.84 -11.27 14.38
N TRP A 16 -4.80 -11.63 13.65
CA TRP A 16 -4.21 -10.75 12.63
C TRP A 16 -5.18 -10.47 11.49
N THR A 17 -5.83 -11.50 10.96
CA THR A 17 -6.87 -11.39 9.94
C THR A 17 -8.02 -10.51 10.44
N LEU A 18 -8.51 -10.76 11.67
CA LEU A 18 -9.59 -9.96 12.25
C LEU A 18 -9.22 -8.47 12.35
N LEU A 19 -8.00 -8.15 12.79
CA LEU A 19 -7.53 -6.76 12.92
C LEU A 19 -7.47 -6.05 11.58
N ILE A 20 -6.99 -6.71 10.52
CA ILE A 20 -6.90 -6.15 9.18
C ILE A 20 -8.30 -5.84 8.63
N TRP A 21 -9.24 -6.79 8.70
CA TRP A 21 -10.59 -6.61 8.20
C TRP A 21 -11.42 -5.64 9.06
N ALA A 22 -11.24 -5.65 10.37
CA ALA A 22 -11.86 -4.66 11.25
C ALA A 22 -11.35 -3.25 10.95
N GLY A 23 -10.04 -3.09 10.75
CA GLY A 23 -9.45 -1.81 10.34
C GLY A 23 -10.02 -1.31 9.00
N ALA A 24 -10.18 -2.19 8.02
CA ALA A 24 -10.80 -1.84 6.74
C ALA A 24 -12.27 -1.42 6.90
N ALA A 25 -13.04 -2.13 7.72
CA ALA A 25 -14.43 -1.78 8.00
C ALA A 25 -14.54 -0.42 8.70
N VAL A 26 -13.68 -0.14 9.67
CA VAL A 26 -13.59 1.17 10.33
C VAL A 26 -13.25 2.26 9.32
N LEU A 27 -12.24 2.04 8.46
CA LEU A 27 -11.84 3.01 7.44
C LEU A 27 -12.99 3.32 6.48
N LEU A 28 -13.74 2.30 6.03
CA LEU A 28 -14.89 2.46 5.14
C LEU A 28 -16.07 3.17 5.83
N SER A 29 -16.19 3.06 7.15
CA SER A 29 -17.23 3.75 7.92
C SER A 29 -16.95 5.25 8.12
N VAL A 30 -15.70 5.69 8.00
CA VAL A 30 -15.31 7.10 8.22
C VAL A 30 -16.09 8.07 7.30
N PRO A 31 -16.08 7.91 5.96
CA PRO A 31 -16.84 8.81 5.09
C PRO A 31 -18.36 8.72 5.35
N PHE A 32 -18.89 7.52 5.66
CA PHE A 32 -20.29 7.35 6.01
C PHE A 32 -20.70 8.15 7.24
N VAL A 33 -19.83 8.17 8.26
CA VAL A 33 -20.04 8.99 9.47
C VAL A 33 -19.85 10.47 9.16
N ALA A 34 -18.80 10.85 8.41
CA ALA A 34 -18.51 12.24 8.06
C ALA A 34 -19.68 12.90 7.31
N MET A 35 -20.34 12.19 6.39
CA MET A 35 -21.54 12.66 5.68
C MET A 35 -22.71 13.05 6.60
N ARG A 36 -22.69 12.66 7.88
CA ARG A 36 -23.70 13.06 8.88
C ARG A 36 -23.38 14.39 9.55
N PHE A 37 -22.12 14.84 9.47
CA PHE A 37 -21.64 16.03 10.17
C PHE A 37 -21.22 17.17 9.24
N THR A 38 -20.95 16.88 7.95
CA THR A 38 -20.54 17.87 6.98
C THR A 38 -21.12 17.57 5.60
N SER A 39 -21.46 18.63 4.86
CA SER A 39 -21.87 18.54 3.46
C SER A 39 -20.70 18.51 2.47
N GLU A 40 -19.47 18.73 2.96
CA GLU A 40 -18.26 18.69 2.12
C GLU A 40 -17.90 17.28 1.69
N VAL A 41 -18.26 16.28 2.50
CA VAL A 41 -18.10 14.87 2.16
C VAL A 41 -19.41 14.36 1.58
N ASN A 42 -19.43 14.05 0.28
CA ASN A 42 -20.61 13.55 -0.40
C ASN A 42 -20.23 12.34 -1.27
N TRP A 43 -20.22 11.15 -0.64
CA TRP A 43 -19.91 9.91 -1.31
C TRP A 43 -21.16 9.27 -1.90
N SER A 44 -21.07 8.88 -3.15
CA SER A 44 -22.09 8.07 -3.83
C SER A 44 -21.96 6.59 -3.45
N ALA A 45 -22.95 5.80 -3.78
CA ALA A 45 -22.88 4.33 -3.61
C ALA A 45 -21.69 3.73 -4.39
N SER A 46 -21.37 4.28 -5.57
CA SER A 46 -20.20 3.84 -6.36
C SER A 46 -18.88 4.10 -5.65
N ASP A 47 -18.73 5.20 -4.93
CA ASP A 47 -17.51 5.51 -4.19
C ASP A 47 -17.27 4.49 -3.06
N PHE A 48 -18.35 4.11 -2.36
CA PHE A 48 -18.27 3.03 -1.36
C PHE A 48 -17.91 1.69 -1.97
N VAL A 49 -18.43 1.35 -3.16
CA VAL A 49 -18.10 0.10 -3.86
C VAL A 49 -16.64 0.11 -4.31
N VAL A 50 -16.15 1.20 -4.88
CA VAL A 50 -14.74 1.34 -5.30
C VAL A 50 -13.82 1.23 -4.10
N MET A 51 -14.07 2.01 -3.04
CA MET A 51 -13.25 1.96 -1.83
C MET A 51 -13.31 0.60 -1.15
N GLY A 52 -14.50 0.01 -1.02
CA GLY A 52 -14.67 -1.32 -0.44
C GLY A 52 -13.90 -2.38 -1.22
N THR A 53 -13.90 -2.31 -2.54
CA THR A 53 -13.12 -3.20 -3.40
C THR A 53 -11.61 -3.02 -3.19
N LEU A 54 -11.12 -1.78 -3.17
CA LEU A 54 -9.71 -1.47 -2.92
C LEU A 54 -9.26 -1.98 -1.54
N LEU A 55 -10.05 -1.75 -0.50
CA LEU A 55 -9.77 -2.26 0.84
C LEU A 55 -9.78 -3.78 0.89
N ALA A 56 -10.73 -4.44 0.24
CA ALA A 56 -10.80 -5.90 0.18
C ALA A 56 -9.58 -6.49 -0.54
N LEU A 57 -9.15 -5.89 -1.65
CA LEU A 57 -7.94 -6.29 -2.36
C LEU A 57 -6.68 -6.09 -1.50
N ALA A 58 -6.57 -4.96 -0.79
CA ALA A 58 -5.47 -4.69 0.12
C ALA A 58 -5.43 -5.72 1.26
N CYS A 59 -6.55 -5.94 1.96
CA CYS A 59 -6.65 -6.91 3.04
C CYS A 59 -6.34 -8.34 2.57
N GLY A 60 -6.90 -8.75 1.43
CA GLY A 60 -6.65 -10.07 0.85
C GLY A 60 -5.18 -10.28 0.48
N THR A 61 -4.53 -9.24 -0.07
CA THR A 61 -3.11 -9.28 -0.41
C THR A 61 -2.22 -9.37 0.84
N ILE A 62 -2.51 -8.59 1.88
CA ILE A 62 -1.80 -8.65 3.16
C ILE A 62 -1.97 -10.03 3.79
N GLU A 63 -3.18 -10.57 3.79
CA GLU A 63 -3.47 -11.90 4.36
C GLU A 63 -2.73 -13.00 3.59
N LEU A 64 -2.77 -12.96 2.26
CA LEU A 64 -2.03 -13.91 1.41
C LEU A 64 -0.53 -13.87 1.68
N ALA A 65 0.03 -12.66 1.75
CA ALA A 65 1.44 -12.46 2.07
C ALA A 65 1.77 -12.96 3.50
N ALA A 66 0.90 -12.67 4.47
CA ALA A 66 1.07 -13.08 5.85
C ALA A 66 1.00 -14.60 6.03
N ARG A 67 0.21 -15.30 5.20
CA ARG A 67 0.14 -16.77 5.20
C ARG A 67 1.41 -17.41 4.62
N ARG A 68 2.08 -16.73 3.69
CA ARG A 68 3.32 -17.24 3.04
C ARG A 68 4.59 -16.83 3.78
N GLY A 69 4.57 -15.73 4.54
CA GLY A 69 5.70 -15.23 5.30
C GLY A 69 5.68 -15.71 6.75
N GLY A 70 6.77 -16.37 7.20
CA GLY A 70 6.82 -17.03 8.52
C GLY A 70 7.00 -16.08 9.71
N ASN A 71 7.58 -14.87 9.55
CA ASN A 71 7.93 -14.00 10.66
C ASN A 71 7.21 -12.66 10.66
N VAL A 72 7.23 -11.99 11.81
CA VAL A 72 6.54 -10.70 12.02
C VAL A 72 7.08 -9.61 11.08
N ALA A 73 8.39 -9.58 10.83
CA ALA A 73 9.00 -8.58 9.95
C ALA A 73 8.46 -8.70 8.51
N TYR A 74 8.23 -9.92 8.02
CA TYR A 74 7.62 -10.13 6.71
C TYR A 74 6.18 -9.61 6.66
N LYS A 75 5.37 -9.91 7.68
CA LYS A 75 3.98 -9.46 7.76
C LYS A 75 3.88 -7.94 7.80
N LEU A 76 4.70 -7.30 8.61
CA LEU A 76 4.78 -5.84 8.68
C LEU A 76 5.24 -5.23 7.34
N GLY A 77 6.26 -5.83 6.71
CA GLY A 77 6.73 -5.40 5.39
C GLY A 77 5.64 -5.46 4.33
N ALA A 78 4.87 -6.54 4.29
CA ALA A 78 3.74 -6.68 3.38
C ALA A 78 2.63 -5.66 3.68
N THR A 79 2.29 -5.45 4.97
CA THR A 79 1.29 -4.45 5.37
C THR A 79 1.69 -3.04 4.96
N VAL A 80 2.95 -2.65 5.19
CA VAL A 80 3.46 -1.32 4.82
C VAL A 80 3.48 -1.14 3.30
N ALA A 81 3.93 -2.15 2.54
CA ALA A 81 3.97 -2.09 1.08
C ALA A 81 2.57 -1.95 0.48
N VAL A 82 1.63 -2.78 0.92
CA VAL A 82 0.25 -2.76 0.42
C VAL A 82 -0.46 -1.49 0.87
N GLY A 83 -0.26 -1.05 2.11
CA GLY A 83 -0.80 0.21 2.62
C GLY A 83 -0.29 1.43 1.85
N GLY A 84 1.02 1.48 1.54
CA GLY A 84 1.60 2.52 0.68
C GLY A 84 1.02 2.50 -0.73
N SER A 85 0.88 1.32 -1.33
CA SER A 85 0.25 1.18 -2.66
C SER A 85 -1.21 1.63 -2.65
N PHE A 86 -1.97 1.25 -1.62
CA PHE A 86 -3.35 1.68 -1.42
C PHE A 86 -3.46 3.20 -1.32
N LEU A 87 -2.61 3.85 -0.53
CA LEU A 87 -2.60 5.30 -0.38
C LEU A 87 -2.29 6.02 -1.70
N ILE A 88 -1.33 5.52 -2.49
CA ILE A 88 -1.04 6.09 -3.81
C ILE A 88 -2.26 6.00 -4.73
N VAL A 89 -2.87 4.83 -4.83
CA VAL A 89 -4.08 4.64 -5.63
C VAL A 89 -5.21 5.55 -5.13
N TRP A 90 -5.41 5.59 -3.81
CA TRP A 90 -6.45 6.40 -3.19
C TRP A 90 -6.26 7.90 -3.45
N ILE A 91 -5.04 8.44 -3.25
CA ILE A 91 -4.75 9.86 -3.49
C ILE A 91 -5.00 10.21 -4.97
N ASN A 92 -4.53 9.36 -5.90
CA ASN A 92 -4.77 9.60 -7.33
C ASN A 92 -6.26 9.56 -7.69
N LEU A 93 -7.06 8.68 -7.08
CA LEU A 93 -8.51 8.65 -7.28
C LEU A 93 -9.22 9.85 -6.65
N ALA A 94 -8.74 10.34 -5.50
CA ALA A 94 -9.37 11.41 -4.75
C ALA A 94 -9.04 12.81 -5.32
N VAL A 95 -7.82 13.00 -5.83
CA VAL A 95 -7.32 14.28 -6.34
C VAL A 95 -7.47 14.38 -7.86
N GLY A 96 -7.42 13.25 -8.58
CA GLY A 96 -7.48 13.17 -10.04
C GLY A 96 -8.86 13.43 -10.62
N HIS A 97 -9.36 14.66 -10.53
CA HIS A 97 -10.65 15.06 -11.11
C HIS A 97 -10.60 15.23 -12.64
N GLU A 98 -9.43 15.35 -13.20
CA GLU A 98 -9.23 15.33 -14.65
C GLU A 98 -8.11 14.33 -14.91
N HIS A 99 -8.42 13.24 -15.57
CA HIS A 99 -7.47 12.19 -15.97
C HIS A 99 -6.34 12.81 -16.77
N THR A 100 -5.36 13.35 -16.05
CA THR A 100 -4.17 13.90 -16.67
C THR A 100 -3.29 12.72 -17.11
N PRO A 101 -2.64 12.80 -18.28
CA PRO A 101 -1.72 11.75 -18.71
C PRO A 101 -0.57 11.50 -17.70
N TYR A 102 -0.45 12.34 -16.67
CA TYR A 102 0.59 12.26 -15.64
C TYR A 102 0.27 11.31 -14.47
N ASP A 103 -0.95 10.78 -14.37
CA ASP A 103 -1.34 9.82 -13.34
C ASP A 103 -0.87 8.39 -13.68
N TYR A 104 -0.79 8.06 -14.97
CA TYR A 104 -0.40 6.73 -15.43
C TYR A 104 0.98 6.26 -14.94
N PRO A 105 2.04 7.10 -14.86
CA PRO A 105 3.35 6.69 -14.36
C PRO A 105 3.31 6.12 -12.94
N PHE A 106 2.43 6.61 -12.07
CA PHE A 106 2.28 6.09 -10.69
C PHE A 106 1.69 4.68 -10.69
N TYR A 107 0.67 4.43 -11.51
CA TYR A 107 0.08 3.09 -11.66
C TYR A 107 1.08 2.11 -12.30
N LEU A 108 1.87 2.55 -13.26
CA LEU A 108 2.94 1.74 -13.86
C LEU A 108 4.02 1.40 -12.84
N ALA A 109 4.40 2.34 -11.97
CA ALA A 109 5.36 2.08 -10.89
C ALA A 109 4.83 1.03 -9.90
N LEU A 110 3.54 1.08 -9.54
CA LEU A 110 2.92 0.05 -8.70
C LEU A 110 2.84 -1.30 -9.42
N LEU A 111 2.57 -1.30 -10.72
CA LEU A 111 2.57 -2.52 -11.54
C LEU A 111 3.96 -3.16 -11.58
N VAL A 112 5.04 -2.37 -11.67
CA VAL A 112 6.42 -2.87 -11.55
C VAL A 112 6.61 -3.60 -10.22
N GLY A 113 6.14 -3.01 -9.11
CA GLY A 113 6.20 -3.64 -7.79
C GLY A 113 5.42 -4.95 -7.71
N LEU A 114 4.22 -4.98 -8.30
CA LEU A 114 3.38 -6.17 -8.33
C LEU A 114 4.04 -7.30 -9.14
N VAL A 115 4.49 -7.00 -10.35
CA VAL A 115 5.16 -7.97 -11.24
C VAL A 115 6.46 -8.47 -10.60
N ALA A 116 7.29 -7.58 -10.07
CA ALA A 116 8.52 -7.95 -9.38
C ALA A 116 8.25 -8.84 -8.16
N SER A 117 7.19 -8.57 -7.39
CA SER A 117 6.77 -9.39 -6.26
C SER A 117 6.29 -10.78 -6.70
N ALA A 118 5.57 -10.86 -7.81
CA ALA A 118 5.14 -12.13 -8.40
C ALA A 118 6.34 -12.96 -8.90
N ILE A 119 7.28 -12.34 -9.60
CA ILE A 119 8.53 -12.98 -10.06
C ILE A 119 9.35 -13.47 -8.85
N ALA A 120 9.42 -12.67 -7.80
CA ALA A 120 10.07 -13.03 -6.53
C ALA A 120 9.39 -14.20 -5.79
N ARG A 121 8.19 -14.62 -6.25
CA ARG A 121 7.35 -15.64 -5.61
C ARG A 121 7.15 -15.38 -4.12
N LEU A 122 7.05 -14.11 -3.76
CA LEU A 122 6.89 -13.61 -2.39
C LEU A 122 8.01 -14.04 -1.42
N ARG A 123 9.21 -14.41 -1.93
CA ARG A 123 10.36 -14.74 -1.09
C ARG A 123 10.96 -13.45 -0.49
N PRO A 124 11.38 -13.43 0.79
CA PRO A 124 11.80 -12.20 1.48
C PRO A 124 12.90 -11.43 0.75
N LYS A 125 13.94 -12.10 0.24
CA LYS A 125 15.03 -11.46 -0.53
C LYS A 125 14.54 -10.81 -1.82
N GLY A 126 13.64 -11.49 -2.54
CA GLY A 126 13.05 -10.98 -3.77
C GLY A 126 12.07 -9.82 -3.50
N MET A 127 11.29 -9.91 -2.43
CA MET A 127 10.39 -8.82 -1.99
C MET A 127 11.17 -7.54 -1.64
N MET A 128 12.34 -7.66 -1.01
CA MET A 128 13.22 -6.52 -0.79
C MET A 128 13.59 -5.82 -2.11
N ALA A 129 14.04 -6.59 -3.10
CA ALA A 129 14.39 -6.04 -4.42
C ALA A 129 13.18 -5.43 -5.14
N ALA A 130 12.01 -6.08 -5.06
CA ALA A 130 10.77 -5.58 -5.63
C ALA A 130 10.37 -4.22 -5.03
N MET A 131 10.48 -4.05 -3.71
CA MET A 131 10.16 -2.79 -3.04
C MET A 131 11.15 -1.67 -3.40
N LEU A 132 12.42 -1.99 -3.55
CA LEU A 132 13.43 -1.01 -4.01
C LEU A 132 13.14 -0.57 -5.46
N ALA A 133 12.79 -1.51 -6.34
CA ALA A 133 12.40 -1.20 -7.72
C ALA A 133 11.14 -0.32 -7.76
N THR A 134 10.14 -0.63 -6.93
CA THR A 134 8.91 0.19 -6.80
C THR A 134 9.24 1.60 -6.33
N ALA A 135 10.07 1.76 -5.28
CA ALA A 135 10.47 3.05 -4.78
C ALA A 135 11.19 3.89 -5.86
N ALA A 136 12.12 3.28 -6.60
CA ALA A 136 12.83 3.94 -7.70
C ALA A 136 11.87 4.35 -8.83
N ALA A 137 10.93 3.47 -9.21
CA ALA A 137 9.93 3.75 -10.23
C ALA A 137 8.99 4.90 -9.82
N LEU A 138 8.56 4.94 -8.55
CA LEU A 138 7.72 6.02 -8.02
C LEU A 138 8.44 7.37 -7.98
N ILE A 139 9.72 7.39 -7.61
CA ILE A 139 10.55 8.60 -7.70
C ILE A 139 10.65 9.06 -9.16
N GLY A 140 10.85 8.14 -10.09
CA GLY A 140 10.86 8.43 -11.53
C GLY A 140 9.53 8.99 -12.02
N ALA A 141 8.41 8.40 -11.62
CA ALA A 141 7.06 8.87 -11.95
C ALA A 141 6.81 10.29 -11.44
N LEU A 142 7.18 10.57 -10.18
CA LEU A 142 7.04 11.90 -9.59
C LEU A 142 7.92 12.94 -10.33
N ARG A 143 9.15 12.57 -10.68
CA ARG A 143 10.04 13.45 -11.45
C ARG A 143 9.48 13.77 -12.82
N LEU A 144 8.90 12.76 -13.50
CA LEU A 144 8.26 12.94 -14.80
C LEU A 144 7.07 13.91 -14.68
N ALA A 145 6.20 13.71 -13.68
CA ALA A 145 5.07 14.60 -13.44
C ALA A 145 5.54 16.06 -13.20
N MET A 146 6.54 16.25 -12.33
CA MET A 146 7.06 17.59 -12.00
C MET A 146 7.75 18.29 -13.17
N VAL A 147 8.42 17.58 -14.08
CA VAL A 147 9.03 18.20 -15.26
C VAL A 147 7.96 18.79 -16.17
N HIS A 148 6.82 18.15 -16.29
CA HIS A 148 5.71 18.65 -17.11
C HIS A 148 4.96 19.83 -16.47
N GLU A 149 4.92 19.90 -15.14
CA GLU A 149 4.33 21.05 -14.44
C GLU A 149 5.30 22.24 -14.32
N ALA A 150 6.61 22.00 -14.34
CA ALA A 150 7.65 23.00 -14.16
C ALA A 150 7.88 23.92 -15.38
N ASP A 151 7.22 23.68 -16.52
CA ASP A 151 7.24 24.62 -17.65
C ASP A 151 6.60 25.97 -17.31
N ALA A 152 5.96 26.10 -16.12
CA ALA A 152 5.34 27.33 -15.67
C ALA A 152 6.12 28.11 -14.60
N GLU A 153 6.81 27.45 -13.67
CA GLU A 153 7.61 28.12 -12.60
C GLU A 153 8.65 27.15 -12.04
N GLY A 154 9.94 27.49 -12.09
CA GLY A 154 11.07 26.66 -11.67
C GLY A 154 10.80 25.90 -10.36
N GLY A 155 10.63 24.58 -10.47
CA GLY A 155 10.19 23.73 -9.37
C GLY A 155 11.09 23.81 -8.13
N ASN A 156 10.49 23.98 -6.95
CA ASN A 156 11.22 24.06 -5.70
C ASN A 156 11.87 22.69 -5.38
N LEU A 157 13.21 22.65 -5.44
CA LEU A 157 13.98 21.42 -5.18
C LEU A 157 13.64 20.78 -3.84
N LEU A 158 13.37 21.58 -2.81
CA LEU A 158 13.01 21.09 -1.48
C LEU A 158 11.65 20.37 -1.50
N VAL A 159 10.66 20.95 -2.14
CA VAL A 159 9.31 20.34 -2.30
C VAL A 159 9.44 19.02 -3.03
N THR A 160 10.18 18.98 -4.13
CA THR A 160 10.43 17.76 -4.91
C THR A 160 11.13 16.68 -4.09
N ALA A 161 12.13 17.06 -3.29
CA ALA A 161 12.87 16.13 -2.44
C ALA A 161 11.96 15.55 -1.34
N VAL A 162 11.16 16.40 -0.68
CA VAL A 162 10.23 15.99 0.38
C VAL A 162 9.15 15.07 -0.20
N ALA A 163 8.53 15.43 -1.33
CA ALA A 163 7.52 14.61 -1.99
C ALA A 163 8.10 13.25 -2.44
N SER A 164 9.33 13.23 -2.99
CA SER A 164 10.03 11.99 -3.36
C SER A 164 10.29 11.10 -2.14
N ALA A 165 10.71 11.69 -1.03
CA ALA A 165 10.94 10.96 0.22
C ALA A 165 9.62 10.41 0.78
N ALA A 166 8.56 11.19 0.77
CA ALA A 166 7.24 10.79 1.27
C ALA A 166 6.68 9.60 0.49
N ILE A 167 6.67 9.67 -0.86
CA ILE A 167 6.10 8.62 -1.71
C ILE A 167 6.92 7.33 -1.71
N ALA A 168 8.24 7.42 -1.57
CA ALA A 168 9.14 6.27 -1.55
C ALA A 168 9.24 5.62 -0.15
N SER A 169 9.01 6.37 0.93
CA SER A 169 9.25 5.91 2.30
C SER A 169 8.55 4.59 2.67
N PRO A 170 7.29 4.32 2.33
CA PRO A 170 6.64 3.06 2.67
C PRO A 170 7.36 1.87 2.02
N PHE A 171 7.82 2.02 0.79
CA PHE A 171 8.49 0.96 0.06
C PHE A 171 9.92 0.73 0.55
N LEU A 172 10.63 1.78 0.95
CA LEU A 172 11.95 1.67 1.59
C LEU A 172 11.85 1.00 2.97
N ILE A 173 10.86 1.36 3.77
CA ILE A 173 10.57 0.71 5.05
C ILE A 173 10.23 -0.76 4.83
N ALA A 174 9.36 -1.06 3.85
CA ALA A 174 9.00 -2.42 3.50
C ALA A 174 10.23 -3.22 3.05
N ALA A 175 11.10 -2.65 2.21
CA ALA A 175 12.35 -3.28 1.78
C ALA A 175 13.26 -3.64 2.96
N TRP A 176 13.40 -2.72 3.92
CA TRP A 176 14.18 -2.97 5.14
C TRP A 176 13.56 -4.08 6.00
N LEU A 177 12.23 -4.11 6.14
CA LEU A 177 11.51 -5.16 6.86
C LEU A 177 11.68 -6.53 6.18
N PHE A 178 11.59 -6.59 4.84
CA PHE A 178 11.85 -7.81 4.09
C PHE A 178 13.32 -8.26 4.20
N ARG A 179 14.27 -7.32 4.24
CA ARG A 179 15.68 -7.62 4.52
C ARG A 179 15.85 -8.25 5.91
N LYS A 180 15.16 -7.73 6.92
CA LYS A 180 15.14 -8.35 8.26
C LYS A 180 14.51 -9.74 8.24
N ALA A 181 13.42 -9.91 7.49
CA ALA A 181 12.73 -11.17 7.35
C ALA A 181 13.56 -12.25 6.61
N ALA A 182 14.55 -11.83 5.82
CA ALA A 182 15.43 -12.71 5.07
C ALA A 182 16.66 -13.21 5.87
N ARG A 183 16.87 -12.66 7.08
CA ARG A 183 17.94 -13.13 7.98
C ARG A 183 17.46 -14.36 8.72
N PRO A 184 18.36 -15.36 8.91
CA PRO A 184 18.04 -16.57 9.67
C PRO A 184 17.73 -16.26 11.12
#